data_c2a4d1b7f2f95cc2bb26280e27d6f1dd
#
_entry.id   c2a4d1b7f2f95cc2bb26280e27d6f1dd
#
_cell.length_a   1.000
_cell.length_b   1.000
_cell.length_c   1.000
_cell.angle_alpha   90.00
_cell.angle_beta   90.00
_cell.angle_gamma   90.00
#
_symmetry.space_group_name_H-M   'P 1'
#
loop_
_entity.id
_entity.type
_entity.pdbx_description
1 polymer ?
#
loop_
_entity_poly.entity_id
_entity_poly.type
_entity_poly.pdbx_seq_one_letter_code
_entity_poly.pdbx_strand_id
1 'polypeptide(L)'
;MQLRLSGINMIASSDLLAPSNTERKTLEIECESLTVSIERRIQRTVIRGGEGDDLLDEGAESAVYEALAVVGTTEYKEVLSLFRGTSPVIEDPFGQGDVKVAFKSLSYDGETLRMTLIEDIE
;
A
#
# COMPACT_ATOMS: atom_id res chain seq x y z
N MET A 1 4.52 13.90 8.13
CA MET A 1 4.01 13.65 6.75
C MET A 1 2.68 12.93 6.82
N GLN A 2 1.65 13.50 6.22
CA GLN A 2 0.33 12.89 6.23
C GLN A 2 0.16 11.93 5.06
N LEU A 3 -0.36 10.75 5.37
CA LEU A 3 -0.74 9.77 4.36
C LEU A 3 -2.25 9.62 4.38
N ARG A 4 -2.89 9.81 3.23
CA ARG A 4 -4.33 9.64 3.09
C ARG A 4 -4.60 8.25 2.52
N LEU A 5 -5.33 7.46 3.29
CA LEU A 5 -5.76 6.13 2.90
C LEU A 5 -7.25 6.13 2.67
N SER A 6 -7.70 5.45 1.65
CA SER A 6 -9.13 5.24 1.44
C SER A 6 -9.40 3.82 1.00
N GLY A 7 -10.60 3.36 1.26
CA GLY A 7 -11.00 2.02 0.88
C GLY A 7 -12.46 1.78 1.19
N ILE A 8 -12.97 0.67 0.68
CA ILE A 8 -14.33 0.25 0.96
C ILE A 8 -14.28 -0.66 2.18
N ASN A 9 -14.87 -0.19 3.26
CA ASN A 9 -14.90 -0.92 4.49
C ASN A 9 -15.92 -2.06 4.39
N MET A 10 -15.45 -3.30 4.56
CA MET A 10 -16.37 -4.42 4.67
C MET A 10 -16.98 -4.39 6.06
N ILE A 11 -18.10 -3.72 6.16
CA ILE A 11 -18.91 -3.84 7.36
C ILE A 11 -19.46 -5.25 7.35
N ALA A 12 -19.07 -6.03 8.34
CA ALA A 12 -19.74 -7.29 8.59
C ALA A 12 -21.17 -6.95 8.97
N SER A 13 -22.01 -6.73 7.98
CA SER A 13 -23.36 -6.36 8.23
C SER A 13 -24.12 -7.62 8.58
N SER A 14 -24.43 -7.75 9.83
CA SER A 14 -25.47 -8.64 10.27
C SER A 14 -26.84 -8.19 9.76
N ASP A 15 -26.88 -7.06 9.09
CA ASP A 15 -28.12 -6.50 8.58
C ASP A 15 -28.28 -6.82 7.09
N LEU A 16 -28.94 -7.92 6.81
CA LEU A 16 -29.22 -8.36 5.45
C LEU A 16 -30.17 -7.44 4.69
N LEU A 17 -30.76 -6.49 5.37
CA LEU A 17 -31.70 -5.55 4.77
C LEU A 17 -31.05 -4.22 4.44
N ALA A 18 -29.84 -3.98 4.92
CA ALA A 18 -29.12 -2.77 4.57
C ALA A 18 -28.59 -2.89 3.15
N PRO A 19 -28.83 -1.90 2.28
CA PRO A 19 -28.15 -1.90 0.99
C PRO A 19 -26.65 -1.91 1.27
N SER A 20 -25.92 -2.73 0.53
CA SER A 20 -24.49 -2.84 0.68
C SER A 20 -23.89 -1.44 0.75
N ASN A 21 -23.36 -1.11 1.90
CA ASN A 21 -22.76 0.18 2.12
C ASN A 21 -21.41 0.20 1.42
N THR A 22 -21.42 0.74 0.21
CA THR A 22 -20.23 0.85 -0.62
C THR A 22 -19.54 2.19 -0.43
N GLU A 23 -19.81 2.86 0.69
CA GLU A 23 -19.18 4.11 0.98
C GLU A 23 -17.69 3.93 1.23
N ARG A 24 -16.91 4.73 0.52
CA ARG A 24 -15.47 4.74 0.66
C ARG A 24 -15.10 5.55 1.90
N LYS A 25 -14.40 4.91 2.80
CA LYS A 25 -13.90 5.56 4.01
C LYS A 25 -12.51 6.12 3.75
N THR A 26 -12.29 7.35 4.14
CA THR A 26 -10.99 8.01 4.02
C THR A 26 -10.40 8.25 5.40
N LEU A 27 -9.11 7.96 5.53
CA LEU A 27 -8.35 8.12 6.77
C LEU A 27 -7.10 8.93 6.48
N GLU A 28 -6.77 9.83 7.40
CA GLU A 28 -5.49 10.55 7.34
C GLU A 28 -4.63 10.12 8.51
N ILE A 29 -3.40 9.72 8.22
CA ILE A 29 -2.47 9.24 9.23
C ILE A 29 -1.20 10.07 9.15
N GLU A 30 -0.76 10.56 10.30
CA GLU A 30 0.52 11.24 10.40
C GLU A 30 1.63 10.20 10.48
N CYS A 31 2.42 10.09 9.44
CA CYS A 31 3.52 9.13 9.38
C CYS A 31 4.83 9.78 9.80
N GLU A 32 5.62 9.06 10.60
CA GLU A 32 6.98 9.47 10.92
C GLU A 32 7.89 9.31 9.72
N SER A 33 7.67 8.26 8.94
CA SER A 33 8.41 8.03 7.71
C SER A 33 7.54 7.32 6.69
N LEU A 34 7.79 7.64 5.43
CA LEU A 34 7.15 6.98 4.31
C LEU A 34 8.21 6.81 3.23
N THR A 35 8.41 5.57 2.82
CA THR A 35 9.38 5.22 1.81
C THR A 35 8.68 4.62 0.60
N VAL A 36 9.03 5.08 -0.58
CA VAL A 36 8.57 4.50 -1.84
C VAL A 36 9.77 3.89 -2.52
N SER A 37 9.65 2.64 -2.91
CA SER A 37 10.69 1.96 -3.68
C SER A 37 10.07 1.27 -4.87
N ILE A 38 10.81 1.28 -5.98
CA ILE A 38 10.38 0.62 -7.20
C ILE A 38 11.62 0.04 -7.86
N GLU A 39 11.50 -1.17 -8.38
CA GLU A 39 12.60 -1.84 -9.04
C GLU A 39 12.20 -2.24 -10.45
N ARG A 40 13.19 -2.35 -11.32
CA ARG A 40 12.96 -2.93 -12.65
C ARG A 40 13.40 -4.38 -12.62
N ARG A 41 12.60 -5.22 -13.26
CA ARG A 41 12.92 -6.62 -13.38
C ARG A 41 13.90 -6.79 -14.54
N ILE A 42 15.15 -7.06 -14.22
CA ILE A 42 16.23 -7.19 -15.20
C ILE A 42 16.82 -8.59 -15.10
N GLN A 43 16.81 -9.31 -16.21
CA GLN A 43 17.56 -10.56 -16.34
C GLN A 43 18.95 -10.24 -16.86
N ARG A 44 19.95 -10.78 -16.18
CA ARG A 44 21.34 -10.56 -16.48
C ARG A 44 21.98 -11.87 -16.93
N THR A 45 22.49 -11.87 -18.15
CA THR A 45 23.16 -13.04 -18.69
C THR A 45 24.61 -12.69 -19.00
N VAL A 46 25.54 -13.45 -18.44
CA VAL A 46 26.95 -13.28 -18.73
C VAL A 46 27.25 -13.82 -20.12
N ILE A 47 27.79 -12.97 -20.98
CA ILE A 47 28.17 -13.36 -22.33
C ILE A 47 29.58 -13.95 -22.28
N ARG A 48 29.68 -15.22 -22.70
CA ARG A 48 30.95 -15.94 -22.66
C ARG A 48 31.88 -15.43 -23.78
N GLY A 49 33.03 -14.87 -23.39
CA GLY A 49 34.01 -14.35 -24.33
C GLY A 49 33.74 -12.93 -24.80
N GLY A 50 32.67 -12.28 -24.31
CA GLY A 50 32.38 -10.90 -24.58
C GLY A 50 32.65 -10.01 -23.38
N GLU A 51 32.64 -8.70 -23.63
CA GLU A 51 32.74 -7.72 -22.56
C GLU A 51 31.33 -7.31 -22.15
N GLY A 52 31.03 -7.50 -20.86
CA GLY A 52 29.76 -7.10 -20.28
C GLY A 52 28.71 -8.19 -20.25
N ASP A 53 27.54 -7.82 -19.80
CA ASP A 53 26.42 -8.72 -19.64
C ASP A 53 25.31 -8.38 -20.64
N ASP A 54 24.57 -9.41 -21.04
CA ASP A 54 23.34 -9.19 -21.78
C ASP A 54 22.23 -8.92 -20.78
N LEU A 55 21.55 -7.79 -20.90
CA LEU A 55 20.49 -7.37 -19.98
C LEU A 55 19.15 -7.46 -20.69
N LEU A 56 18.23 -8.23 -20.12
CA LEU A 56 16.84 -8.23 -20.55
C LEU A 56 16.02 -7.44 -19.54
N ASP A 57 15.49 -6.32 -19.97
CA ASP A 57 14.65 -5.45 -19.13
C ASP A 57 13.20 -5.87 -19.31
N GLU A 58 12.62 -6.44 -18.27
CA GLU A 58 11.22 -6.88 -18.26
C GLU A 58 10.26 -5.80 -17.76
N GLY A 59 10.76 -4.59 -17.52
CA GLY A 59 9.96 -3.47 -17.07
C GLY A 59 10.02 -3.26 -15.58
N ALA A 60 9.30 -2.24 -15.12
CA ALA A 60 9.26 -1.89 -13.71
C ALA A 60 8.31 -2.81 -12.95
N GLU A 61 8.70 -3.18 -11.74
CA GLU A 61 7.80 -3.83 -10.80
C GLU A 61 6.88 -2.79 -10.16
N SER A 62 5.87 -3.25 -9.43
CA SER A 62 4.99 -2.36 -8.68
C SER A 62 5.77 -1.61 -7.62
N ALA A 63 5.41 -0.36 -7.40
CA ALA A 63 6.00 0.42 -6.32
C ALA A 63 5.59 -0.17 -4.97
N VAL A 64 6.51 -0.16 -4.03
CA VAL A 64 6.27 -0.61 -2.66
C VAL A 64 6.34 0.61 -1.75
N TYR A 65 5.28 0.81 -0.99
CA TYR A 65 5.18 1.89 -0.01
C TYR A 65 5.33 1.31 1.39
N GLU A 66 6.29 1.82 2.14
CA GLU A 66 6.49 1.43 3.53
C GLU A 66 6.23 2.64 4.41
N ALA A 67 5.24 2.54 5.28
CA ALA A 67 4.85 3.61 6.17
C ALA A 67 5.08 3.23 7.61
N LEU A 68 5.59 4.17 8.39
CA LEU A 68 5.80 4.05 9.82
C LEU A 68 5.10 5.19 10.52
N ALA A 69 4.22 4.89 11.45
CA ALA A 69 3.46 5.91 12.17
C ALA A 69 3.30 5.52 13.64
N VAL A 70 3.26 6.53 14.51
CA VAL A 70 2.92 6.32 15.91
C VAL A 70 1.46 6.70 16.07
N VAL A 71 0.63 5.72 16.39
CA VAL A 71 -0.83 5.91 16.45
C VAL A 71 -1.39 5.25 17.69
N GLY A 72 -2.56 5.73 18.10
CA GLY A 72 -3.31 5.11 19.19
C GLY A 72 -4.10 3.89 18.70
N THR A 73 -4.63 3.15 19.66
CA THR A 73 -5.40 1.94 19.36
C THR A 73 -6.62 2.23 18.50
N THR A 74 -7.27 3.38 18.70
CA THR A 74 -8.44 3.75 17.90
C THR A 74 -8.06 3.93 16.42
N GLU A 75 -6.97 4.63 16.15
CA GLU A 75 -6.48 4.83 14.80
C GLU A 75 -6.05 3.50 14.15
N TYR A 76 -5.41 2.65 14.93
CA TYR A 76 -5.04 1.31 14.45
C TYR A 76 -6.27 0.51 14.02
N LYS A 77 -7.35 0.55 14.80
CA LYS A 77 -8.57 -0.16 14.46
C LYS A 77 -9.19 0.33 13.14
N GLU A 78 -9.11 1.64 12.91
CA GLU A 78 -9.60 2.21 11.66
C GLU A 78 -8.76 1.75 10.47
N VAL A 79 -7.45 1.73 10.61
CA VAL A 79 -6.54 1.22 9.58
C VAL A 79 -6.80 -0.26 9.34
N LEU A 80 -7.00 -1.02 10.40
CA LEU A 80 -7.27 -2.44 10.29
C LEU A 80 -8.56 -2.71 9.51
N SER A 81 -9.57 -1.88 9.72
CA SER A 81 -10.82 -2.05 8.98
C SER A 81 -10.63 -1.80 7.48
N LEU A 82 -9.78 -0.84 7.12
CA LEU A 82 -9.42 -0.62 5.71
C LEU A 82 -8.56 -1.77 5.17
N PHE A 83 -7.64 -2.27 5.97
CA PHE A 83 -6.79 -3.40 5.59
C PHE A 83 -7.63 -4.63 5.24
N ARG A 84 -8.70 -4.86 5.97
CA ARG A 84 -9.62 -5.99 5.73
C ARG A 84 -10.69 -5.66 4.70
N GLY A 85 -10.76 -4.43 4.26
CA GLY A 85 -11.72 -4.00 3.25
C GLY A 85 -11.23 -4.27 1.83
N THR A 86 -11.87 -3.62 0.87
CA THR A 86 -11.55 -3.79 -0.55
C THR A 86 -11.20 -2.46 -1.20
N SER A 87 -10.54 -2.54 -2.36
CA SER A 87 -10.20 -1.39 -3.19
C SER A 87 -9.46 -0.27 -2.46
N PRO A 88 -8.37 -0.59 -1.75
CA PRO A 88 -7.62 0.45 -1.06
C PRO A 88 -6.89 1.37 -2.04
N VAL A 89 -6.90 2.65 -1.72
CA VAL A 89 -6.22 3.68 -2.51
C VAL A 89 -5.46 4.57 -1.53
N ILE A 90 -4.26 4.95 -1.89
CA ILE A 90 -3.51 5.96 -1.14
C ILE A 90 -3.34 7.21 -2.01
N GLU A 91 -3.23 8.36 -1.36
CA GLU A 91 -2.81 9.58 -2.02
C GLU A 91 -1.29 9.67 -1.85
N ASP A 92 -0.57 9.59 -2.96
CA ASP A 92 0.89 9.65 -2.94
C ASP A 92 1.35 11.06 -2.54
N PRO A 93 2.05 11.21 -1.40
CA PRO A 93 2.53 12.52 -0.98
C PRO A 93 3.67 13.04 -1.85
N PHE A 94 4.20 12.21 -2.74
CA PHE A 94 5.30 12.59 -3.63
C PHE A 94 4.82 13.05 -5.01
N GLY A 95 3.53 13.25 -5.19
CA GLY A 95 2.98 13.92 -6.35
C GLY A 95 2.36 13.06 -7.43
N GLN A 96 2.18 11.76 -7.20
CA GLN A 96 1.55 10.88 -8.18
C GLN A 96 0.02 10.84 -8.10
N GLY A 97 -0.56 11.54 -7.15
CA GLY A 97 -2.01 11.54 -6.97
C GLY A 97 -2.49 10.25 -6.31
N ASP A 98 -3.69 9.82 -6.68
CA ASP A 98 -4.29 8.62 -6.10
C ASP A 98 -3.71 7.37 -6.75
N VAL A 99 -3.27 6.43 -5.94
CA VAL A 99 -2.67 5.18 -6.38
C VAL A 99 -3.44 4.02 -5.78
N LYS A 100 -3.91 3.11 -6.63
CA LYS A 100 -4.50 1.86 -6.15
C LYS A 100 -3.41 0.98 -5.58
N VAL A 101 -3.67 0.42 -4.42
CA VAL A 101 -2.69 -0.41 -3.73
C VAL A 101 -3.32 -1.68 -3.20
N ALA A 102 -2.46 -2.65 -2.90
CA ALA A 102 -2.84 -3.82 -2.13
C ALA A 102 -2.08 -3.77 -0.82
N PHE A 103 -2.75 -4.06 0.27
CA PHE A 103 -2.08 -4.16 1.57
C PHE A 103 -1.32 -5.48 1.63
N LYS A 104 -0.02 -5.39 1.80
CA LYS A 104 0.81 -6.58 1.94
C LYS A 104 0.92 -7.01 3.38
N SER A 105 1.17 -6.05 4.28
CA SER A 105 1.34 -6.37 5.69
C SER A 105 0.97 -5.18 6.55
N LEU A 106 0.55 -5.49 7.77
CA LEU A 106 0.21 -4.51 8.79
C LEU A 106 0.72 -5.05 10.12
N SER A 107 1.49 -4.24 10.82
CA SER A 107 2.05 -4.61 12.11
C SER A 107 1.86 -3.48 13.11
N TYR A 108 1.46 -3.81 14.31
CA TYR A 108 1.22 -2.83 15.37
C TYR A 108 1.64 -3.40 16.71
N ASP A 109 2.43 -2.65 17.45
CA ASP A 109 2.92 -3.10 18.77
C ASP A 109 2.26 -2.39 19.95
N GLY A 110 1.20 -1.62 19.69
CA GLY A 110 0.52 -0.80 20.70
C GLY A 110 0.90 0.66 20.65
N GLU A 111 1.93 0.99 19.91
CA GLU A 111 2.44 2.35 19.78
C GLU A 111 2.83 2.67 18.34
N THR A 112 3.61 1.78 17.72
CA THR A 112 4.12 1.99 16.38
C THR A 112 3.39 1.10 15.38
N LEU A 113 2.85 1.72 14.34
CA LEU A 113 2.18 1.04 13.23
C LEU A 113 3.10 1.00 12.03
N ARG A 114 3.27 -0.19 11.46
CA ARG A 114 4.04 -0.39 10.22
C ARG A 114 3.14 -0.99 9.17
N MET A 115 3.13 -0.39 8.01
CA MET A 115 2.34 -0.86 6.88
C MET A 115 3.21 -1.02 5.65
N THR A 116 2.98 -2.09 4.91
CA THR A 116 3.57 -2.27 3.59
C THR A 116 2.45 -2.39 2.58
N LEU A 117 2.49 -1.54 1.57
CA LEU A 117 1.50 -1.51 0.52
C LEU A 117 2.21 -1.67 -0.82
N ILE A 118 1.56 -2.36 -1.74
CA ILE A 118 2.11 -2.57 -3.09
C ILE A 118 1.16 -1.94 -4.08
N GLU A 119 1.70 -1.17 -5.01
CA GLU A 119 0.94 -0.57 -6.09
C GLU A 119 0.27 -1.65 -6.93
N ASP A 120 -1.02 -1.48 -7.19
CA ASP A 120 -1.78 -2.38 -8.05
C ASP A 120 -1.82 -1.78 -9.46
N ILE A 121 -1.11 -2.42 -10.38
CA ILE A 121 -0.92 -1.93 -11.75
C ILE A 121 -1.89 -2.61 -12.72
N GLU A 122 -3.02 -3.02 -12.30
CA GLU A 122 -3.99 -3.56 -13.26
C GLU A 122 -4.72 -2.48 -14.02
#